data_23e463829e2dd74d8c6d7aa5cefcd1bc
#
_entry.id   23e463829e2dd74d8c6d7aa5cefcd1bc
#
_cell.length_a   1.000
_cell.length_b   1.000
_cell.length_c   1.000
_cell.angle_alpha   90.00
_cell.angle_beta   90.00
_cell.angle_gamma   90.00
#
_symmetry.space_group_name_H-M   'P 1'
#
loop_
_entity.id
_entity.type
_entity.pdbx_description
1 polymer ?
#
loop_
_entity_poly.entity_id
_entity_poly.type
_entity_poly.pdbx_seq_one_letter_code
_entity_poly.pdbx_strand_id
1 'polypeptide(L)'
;MKRGEALQAWGRVLAGRLPAMSIEITKECPLRCPGCYAYEDQHLGGPVTLRQLVDRKGSALVEGVLALVDRHRPLHVSIVGGDPLVRFRELEVLLPLLNQRGVFVQVVTSAFRPIPLAWAELSRLNICVSIDGLQPEHDERRKPATYDRILKNIAGHRVIVHCTITGQMMKRAGYLEEFMQFWSPRPEVLKIWMSMFTPQRGQELPECLTPAERQQAIDDLLRLRRLYPKLGMGGRTIREFARPPASPAECLFAQTTQTLSADLKTRITPCQFGGDPDCSRCGCMASMALQAVAHREVAPGITIGKVALISLGVGRTVSRFRPSGIRVAPNAAVIPDRT
;
A
#
# COMPACT_ATOMS: atom_id res chain seq x y z
N MET A 1 -13.74 -6.59 3.73
CA MET A 1 -13.67 -7.86 2.98
C MET A 1 -14.91 -8.65 3.31
N LYS A 2 -15.68 -9.03 2.29
CA LYS A 2 -16.87 -9.88 2.43
C LYS A 2 -16.43 -11.34 2.69
N ARG A 3 -17.29 -12.17 3.33
CA ARG A 3 -16.93 -13.58 3.62
C ARG A 3 -16.52 -14.38 2.37
N GLY A 4 -17.18 -14.15 1.24
CA GLY A 4 -16.83 -14.80 -0.03
C GLY A 4 -15.46 -14.42 -0.56
N GLU A 5 -15.03 -13.16 -0.40
CA GLU A 5 -13.69 -12.70 -0.80
C GLU A 5 -12.59 -13.33 0.06
N ALA A 6 -12.86 -13.52 1.36
CA ALA A 6 -11.94 -14.20 2.27
C ALA A 6 -11.71 -15.66 1.87
N LEU A 7 -12.79 -16.39 1.54
CA LEU A 7 -12.72 -17.75 1.06
C LEU A 7 -11.98 -17.88 -0.29
N GLN A 8 -12.24 -16.94 -1.20
CA GLN A 8 -11.51 -16.88 -2.48
C GLN A 8 -10.01 -16.59 -2.28
N ALA A 9 -9.67 -15.67 -1.38
CA ALA A 9 -8.27 -15.38 -1.04
C ALA A 9 -7.59 -16.64 -0.47
N TRP A 10 -8.28 -17.34 0.44
CA TRP A 10 -7.76 -18.58 1.03
C TRP A 10 -7.56 -19.69 -0.01
N GLY A 11 -8.54 -19.92 -0.88
CA GLY A 11 -8.42 -20.89 -1.97
C GLY A 11 -7.21 -20.60 -2.88
N ARG A 12 -6.91 -19.30 -3.14
CA ARG A 12 -5.71 -18.91 -3.89
C ARG A 12 -4.43 -19.26 -3.14
N VAL A 13 -4.37 -18.95 -1.86
CA VAL A 13 -3.21 -19.25 -1.00
C VAL A 13 -2.92 -20.75 -0.99
N LEU A 14 -3.91 -21.59 -0.75
CA LEU A 14 -3.78 -23.04 -0.78
C LEU A 14 -3.37 -23.56 -2.17
N ALA A 15 -3.81 -22.89 -3.22
CA ALA A 15 -3.42 -23.19 -4.58
C ALA A 15 -2.01 -22.64 -4.95
N GLY A 16 -1.23 -22.09 -4.00
CA GLY A 16 0.10 -21.56 -4.23
C GLY A 16 0.11 -20.24 -5.01
N ARG A 17 -0.97 -19.44 -4.93
CA ARG A 17 -1.09 -18.12 -5.55
C ARG A 17 -1.21 -17.05 -4.48
N LEU A 18 -0.62 -15.88 -4.73
CA LEU A 18 -0.81 -14.74 -3.83
C LEU A 18 -2.09 -13.98 -4.22
N PRO A 19 -2.94 -13.63 -3.23
CA PRO A 19 -4.21 -12.97 -3.50
C PRO A 19 -4.07 -11.50 -3.91
N ALA A 20 -2.93 -10.87 -3.65
CA ALA A 20 -2.69 -9.48 -3.96
C ALA A 20 -1.38 -9.26 -4.73
N MET A 21 -1.39 -8.22 -5.56
CA MET A 21 -0.20 -7.70 -6.23
C MET A 21 -0.12 -6.19 -6.00
N SER A 22 1.10 -5.69 -5.82
CA SER A 22 1.43 -4.27 -5.88
C SER A 22 2.40 -4.08 -7.04
N ILE A 23 2.04 -3.26 -8.02
CA ILE A 23 2.82 -3.07 -9.24
C ILE A 23 3.21 -1.61 -9.34
N GLU A 24 4.50 -1.33 -9.30
CA GLU A 24 5.02 -0.04 -9.71
C GLU A 24 5.02 0.01 -11.23
N ILE A 25 4.17 0.83 -11.82
CA ILE A 25 4.08 0.95 -13.28
C ILE A 25 5.07 1.96 -13.86
N THR A 26 5.73 2.71 -13.00
CA THR A 26 6.77 3.66 -13.35
C THR A 26 7.62 4.00 -12.13
N LYS A 27 8.90 4.32 -12.33
CA LYS A 27 9.73 4.96 -11.31
C LYS A 27 9.70 6.49 -11.40
N GLU A 28 9.08 7.05 -12.45
CA GLU A 28 8.98 8.49 -12.66
C GLU A 28 7.93 9.11 -11.74
N CYS A 29 8.26 10.23 -11.11
CA CYS A 29 7.35 11.04 -10.31
C CYS A 29 7.68 12.52 -10.49
N PRO A 30 6.70 13.41 -10.63
CA PRO A 30 6.95 14.84 -10.70
C PRO A 30 7.28 15.46 -9.35
N LEU A 31 7.14 14.68 -8.25
CA LEU A 31 7.35 15.15 -6.88
C LEU A 31 8.71 14.73 -6.34
N ARG A 32 9.15 15.41 -5.27
CA ARG A 32 10.38 15.11 -4.52
C ARG A 32 10.08 15.17 -3.02
N CYS A 33 9.29 14.19 -2.55
CA CYS A 33 8.88 14.13 -1.16
C CYS A 33 10.04 13.65 -0.28
N PRO A 34 10.39 14.32 0.82
CA PRO A 34 11.35 13.81 1.80
C PRO A 34 10.93 12.44 2.34
N GLY A 35 11.90 11.55 2.52
CA GLY A 35 11.64 10.19 3.05
C GLY A 35 10.75 9.33 2.15
N CYS A 36 10.71 9.59 0.84
CA CYS A 36 9.98 8.75 -0.09
C CYS A 36 10.72 7.44 -0.33
N TYR A 37 10.18 6.34 0.17
CA TYR A 37 10.78 5.01 0.06
C TYR A 37 11.05 4.58 -1.40
N ALA A 38 10.24 5.04 -2.37
CA ALA A 38 10.37 4.67 -3.77
C ALA A 38 11.61 5.24 -4.46
N TYR A 39 12.34 6.15 -3.80
CA TYR A 39 13.58 6.77 -4.30
C TYR A 39 14.82 6.40 -3.49
N GLU A 40 14.68 5.60 -2.45
CA GLU A 40 15.82 5.06 -1.71
C GLU A 40 16.67 4.17 -2.60
N ASP A 41 17.99 4.28 -2.54
CA ASP A 41 18.91 3.52 -3.40
C ASP A 41 18.70 2.00 -3.27
N GLN A 42 18.30 1.52 -2.09
CA GLN A 42 18.05 0.11 -1.79
C GLN A 42 16.57 -0.27 -1.92
N HIS A 43 15.73 0.58 -2.49
CA HIS A 43 14.27 0.35 -2.58
C HIS A 43 13.90 -1.04 -3.11
N LEU A 44 14.65 -1.58 -4.07
CA LEU A 44 14.34 -2.90 -4.65
C LEU A 44 14.68 -4.07 -3.69
N GLY A 45 15.50 -3.82 -2.67
CA GLY A 45 15.90 -4.83 -1.69
C GLY A 45 16.78 -5.95 -2.25
N GLY A 46 17.38 -5.76 -3.42
CA GLY A 46 18.22 -6.73 -4.12
C GLY A 46 19.42 -6.09 -4.81
N PRO A 47 20.16 -6.84 -5.64
CA PRO A 47 21.35 -6.33 -6.33
C PRO A 47 21.04 -5.33 -7.43
N VAL A 48 19.80 -5.27 -7.91
CA VAL A 48 19.36 -4.33 -8.95
C VAL A 48 19.03 -2.99 -8.32
N THR A 49 19.56 -1.90 -8.88
CA THR A 49 19.27 -0.54 -8.43
C THR A 49 18.19 0.13 -9.30
N LEU A 50 17.54 1.17 -8.76
CA LEU A 50 16.56 1.96 -9.54
C LEU A 50 17.14 2.55 -10.82
N ARG A 51 18.45 2.85 -10.86
CA ARG A 51 19.13 3.37 -12.05
C ARG A 51 19.20 2.35 -13.18
N GLN A 52 19.33 1.07 -12.85
CA GLN A 52 19.42 -0.04 -13.81
C GLN A 52 18.06 -0.46 -14.35
N LEU A 53 16.97 -0.07 -13.70
CA LEU A 53 15.62 -0.38 -14.15
C LEU A 53 15.24 0.45 -15.39
N VAL A 54 14.59 -0.25 -16.33
CA VAL A 54 13.96 0.36 -17.51
C VAL A 54 12.45 0.20 -17.37
N ASP A 55 11.75 1.32 -17.23
CA ASP A 55 10.29 1.35 -17.17
C ASP A 55 9.69 0.76 -18.45
N ARG A 56 8.68 -0.08 -18.30
CA ARG A 56 7.78 -0.42 -19.40
C ARG A 56 6.88 0.77 -19.73
N LYS A 57 6.63 1.01 -21.01
CA LYS A 57 5.82 2.14 -21.51
C LYS A 57 4.92 1.67 -22.65
N GLY A 58 3.86 2.46 -22.94
CA GLY A 58 2.94 2.19 -24.04
C GLY A 58 2.29 0.82 -23.97
N SER A 59 2.10 0.16 -25.11
CA SER A 59 1.46 -1.16 -25.19
C SER A 59 2.21 -2.22 -24.37
N ALA A 60 3.54 -2.16 -24.34
CA ALA A 60 4.35 -3.10 -23.57
C ALA A 60 4.11 -3.04 -22.05
N LEU A 61 3.72 -1.88 -21.51
CA LEU A 61 3.26 -1.76 -20.12
C LEU A 61 1.91 -2.41 -19.95
N VAL A 62 0.92 -2.05 -20.78
CA VAL A 62 -0.44 -2.57 -20.72
C VAL A 62 -0.46 -4.09 -20.83
N GLU A 63 0.13 -4.63 -21.89
CA GLU A 63 0.22 -6.06 -22.15
C GLU A 63 0.96 -6.79 -21.03
N GLY A 64 2.05 -6.21 -20.53
CA GLY A 64 2.85 -6.79 -19.46
C GLY A 64 2.06 -6.90 -18.15
N VAL A 65 1.31 -5.86 -17.75
CA VAL A 65 0.47 -5.90 -16.55
C VAL A 65 -0.68 -6.90 -16.72
N LEU A 66 -1.33 -6.93 -17.89
CA LEU A 66 -2.40 -7.90 -18.15
C LEU A 66 -1.88 -9.34 -18.12
N ALA A 67 -0.71 -9.61 -18.71
CA ALA A 67 -0.08 -10.93 -18.65
C ALA A 67 0.26 -11.36 -17.22
N LEU A 68 0.70 -10.43 -16.35
CA LEU A 68 0.92 -10.72 -14.93
C LEU A 68 -0.39 -11.06 -14.24
N VAL A 69 -1.47 -10.30 -14.48
CA VAL A 69 -2.78 -10.53 -13.88
C VAL A 69 -3.36 -11.87 -14.36
N ASP A 70 -3.29 -12.17 -15.64
CA ASP A 70 -3.79 -13.42 -16.21
C ASP A 70 -3.01 -14.65 -15.69
N ARG A 71 -1.69 -14.50 -15.49
CA ARG A 71 -0.82 -15.53 -14.93
C ARG A 71 -1.05 -15.78 -13.45
N HIS A 72 -1.07 -14.72 -12.64
CA HIS A 72 -1.13 -14.82 -11.18
C HIS A 72 -2.56 -14.83 -10.64
N ARG A 73 -3.51 -14.31 -11.39
CA ARG A 73 -4.94 -14.20 -11.06
C ARG A 73 -5.18 -13.60 -9.66
N PRO A 74 -4.61 -12.43 -9.35
CA PRO A 74 -4.83 -11.80 -8.06
C PRO A 74 -6.31 -11.39 -7.91
N LEU A 75 -6.76 -11.24 -6.66
CA LEU A 75 -8.05 -10.60 -6.35
C LEU A 75 -7.92 -9.07 -6.37
N HIS A 76 -6.78 -8.58 -5.92
CA HIS A 76 -6.51 -7.16 -5.76
C HIS A 76 -5.17 -6.80 -6.41
N VAL A 77 -5.18 -5.70 -7.15
CA VAL A 77 -3.98 -5.08 -7.73
C VAL A 77 -3.88 -3.64 -7.23
N SER A 78 -2.79 -3.32 -6.53
CA SER A 78 -2.42 -1.94 -6.24
C SER A 78 -1.48 -1.44 -7.31
N ILE A 79 -1.88 -0.40 -8.02
CA ILE A 79 -1.06 0.30 -9.01
C ILE A 79 -0.42 1.50 -8.32
N VAL A 80 0.90 1.43 -8.23
CA VAL A 80 1.75 2.37 -7.52
C VAL A 80 2.97 2.73 -8.37
N GLY A 81 4.00 3.29 -7.80
CA GLY A 81 5.27 3.57 -8.43
C GLY A 81 5.82 4.90 -7.96
N GLY A 82 6.49 5.63 -8.82
CA GLY A 82 6.75 7.05 -8.61
C GLY A 82 5.41 7.78 -8.46
N ASP A 83 4.76 8.11 -9.57
CA ASP A 83 3.32 8.43 -9.56
C ASP A 83 2.65 7.82 -10.80
N PRO A 84 1.64 6.95 -10.63
CA PRO A 84 0.98 6.26 -11.75
C PRO A 84 0.37 7.18 -12.80
N LEU A 85 -0.05 8.40 -12.44
CA LEU A 85 -0.60 9.36 -13.40
C LEU A 85 0.45 9.89 -14.41
N VAL A 86 1.73 9.59 -14.24
CA VAL A 86 2.74 9.79 -15.29
C VAL A 86 2.44 8.88 -16.50
N ARG A 87 1.88 7.69 -16.25
CA ARG A 87 1.43 6.73 -17.26
C ARG A 87 -0.08 6.80 -17.53
N PHE A 88 -0.62 8.00 -17.49
CA PHE A 88 -2.06 8.24 -17.60
C PHE A 88 -2.69 7.63 -18.87
N ARG A 89 -2.01 7.71 -20.04
CA ARG A 89 -2.52 7.15 -21.31
C ARG A 89 -2.61 5.63 -21.26
N GLU A 90 -1.62 5.00 -20.67
CA GLU A 90 -1.61 3.55 -20.46
C GLU A 90 -2.70 3.14 -19.47
N LEU A 91 -2.92 3.93 -18.40
CA LEU A 91 -3.99 3.68 -17.43
C LEU A 91 -5.38 3.81 -18.03
N GLU A 92 -5.62 4.73 -18.97
CA GLU A 92 -6.92 4.85 -19.68
C GLU A 92 -7.29 3.55 -20.40
N VAL A 93 -6.31 2.82 -20.91
CA VAL A 93 -6.52 1.50 -21.56
C VAL A 93 -6.56 0.37 -20.52
N LEU A 94 -5.64 0.40 -19.57
CA LEU A 94 -5.42 -0.70 -18.62
C LEU A 94 -6.57 -0.86 -17.62
N LEU A 95 -7.08 0.24 -17.04
CA LEU A 95 -8.05 0.17 -15.95
C LEU A 95 -9.39 -0.46 -16.38
N PRO A 96 -9.99 -0.12 -17.54
CA PRO A 96 -11.17 -0.81 -18.05
C PRO A 96 -10.94 -2.31 -18.26
N LEU A 97 -9.78 -2.70 -18.80
CA LEU A 97 -9.44 -4.10 -19.04
C LEU A 97 -9.27 -4.90 -17.75
N LEU A 98 -8.73 -4.29 -16.70
CA LEU A 98 -8.66 -4.91 -15.37
C LEU A 98 -10.04 -5.03 -14.71
N ASN A 99 -10.89 -4.00 -14.88
CA ASN A 99 -12.27 -4.03 -14.38
C ASN A 99 -13.08 -5.16 -15.05
N GLN A 100 -12.94 -5.36 -16.37
CA GLN A 100 -13.55 -6.47 -17.12
C GLN A 100 -13.09 -7.83 -16.61
N ARG A 101 -11.83 -7.97 -16.18
CA ARG A 101 -11.27 -9.19 -15.57
C ARG A 101 -11.77 -9.44 -14.15
N GLY A 102 -12.60 -8.55 -13.62
CA GLY A 102 -13.14 -8.68 -12.25
C GLY A 102 -12.12 -8.47 -11.14
N VAL A 103 -10.97 -7.84 -11.44
CA VAL A 103 -9.93 -7.52 -10.45
C VAL A 103 -10.28 -6.23 -9.71
N PHE A 104 -10.14 -6.22 -8.40
CA PHE A 104 -10.18 -4.98 -7.62
C PHE A 104 -8.88 -4.22 -7.80
N VAL A 105 -8.97 -3.00 -8.28
CA VAL A 105 -7.82 -2.14 -8.54
C VAL A 105 -7.80 -0.95 -7.58
N GLN A 106 -6.63 -0.64 -7.04
CA GLN A 106 -6.38 0.60 -6.33
C GLN A 106 -5.25 1.34 -7.04
N VAL A 107 -5.52 2.56 -7.49
CA VAL A 107 -4.50 3.48 -8.00
C VAL A 107 -4.10 4.42 -6.87
N VAL A 108 -2.82 4.47 -6.51
CA VAL A 108 -2.28 5.38 -5.49
C VAL A 108 -1.50 6.49 -6.16
N THR A 109 -1.94 7.72 -6.00
CA THR A 109 -1.38 8.89 -6.70
C THR A 109 -1.36 10.13 -5.82
N SER A 110 -0.52 11.10 -6.17
CA SER A 110 -0.55 12.45 -5.59
C SER A 110 -1.64 13.33 -6.22
N ALA A 111 -2.34 12.85 -7.24
CA ALA A 111 -3.30 13.63 -8.03
C ALA A 111 -2.71 14.94 -8.59
N PHE A 112 -1.43 14.94 -9.01
CA PHE A 112 -0.74 16.12 -9.56
C PHE A 112 -1.34 16.61 -10.87
N ARG A 113 -2.18 15.83 -11.53
CA ARG A 113 -2.93 16.14 -12.75
C ARG A 113 -4.38 15.66 -12.63
N PRO A 114 -5.30 16.20 -13.48
CA PRO A 114 -6.70 15.77 -13.50
C PRO A 114 -6.85 14.26 -13.66
N ILE A 115 -7.75 13.67 -12.89
CA ILE A 115 -8.16 12.29 -13.01
C ILE A 115 -9.28 12.21 -14.03
N PRO A 116 -9.23 11.27 -15.03
CA PRO A 116 -10.29 11.14 -16.03
C PRO A 116 -11.63 10.78 -15.40
N LEU A 117 -12.69 11.54 -15.68
CA LEU A 117 -14.03 11.32 -15.10
C LEU A 117 -14.60 9.93 -15.41
N ALA A 118 -14.28 9.36 -16.57
CA ALA A 118 -14.69 8.00 -16.93
C ALA A 118 -14.22 6.92 -15.93
N TRP A 119 -13.17 7.20 -15.15
CA TRP A 119 -12.71 6.25 -14.14
C TRP A 119 -13.67 6.13 -12.95
N ALA A 120 -14.54 7.11 -12.72
CA ALA A 120 -15.54 7.06 -11.67
C ALA A 120 -16.61 5.97 -11.93
N GLU A 121 -16.77 5.53 -13.17
CA GLU A 121 -17.72 4.49 -13.58
C GLU A 121 -17.18 3.06 -13.39
N LEU A 122 -15.87 2.91 -13.14
CA LEU A 122 -15.24 1.62 -12.96
C LEU A 122 -15.53 1.06 -11.54
N SER A 123 -16.47 0.14 -11.46
CA SER A 123 -17.04 -0.37 -10.19
C SER A 123 -16.03 -1.06 -9.28
N ARG A 124 -14.88 -1.50 -9.82
CA ARG A 124 -13.80 -2.19 -9.08
C ARG A 124 -12.55 -1.32 -8.92
N LEU A 125 -12.63 -0.04 -9.24
CA LEU A 125 -11.54 0.91 -9.08
C LEU A 125 -11.72 1.73 -7.79
N ASN A 126 -10.65 1.82 -7.02
CA ASN A 126 -10.49 2.81 -5.96
C ASN A 126 -9.32 3.74 -6.30
N ILE A 127 -9.53 5.03 -6.19
CA ILE A 127 -8.48 6.03 -6.35
C ILE A 127 -8.07 6.49 -4.95
N CYS A 128 -6.82 6.27 -4.60
CA CYS A 128 -6.23 6.64 -3.33
C CYS A 128 -5.31 7.83 -3.55
N VAL A 129 -5.68 8.98 -3.00
CA VAL A 129 -4.92 10.23 -3.16
C VAL A 129 -4.09 10.47 -1.91
N SER A 130 -2.80 10.63 -2.11
CA SER A 130 -1.84 10.86 -1.04
C SER A 130 -1.85 12.32 -0.60
N ILE A 131 -2.30 12.57 0.62
CA ILE A 131 -2.42 13.90 1.24
C ILE A 131 -1.67 13.87 2.58
N ASP A 132 -0.46 14.41 2.64
CA ASP A 132 0.36 14.37 3.84
C ASP A 132 0.31 15.72 4.58
N GLY A 133 -0.79 15.97 5.25
CA GLY A 133 -1.01 17.14 6.06
C GLY A 133 -2.04 18.12 5.50
N LEU A 134 -2.19 19.25 6.19
CA LEU A 134 -2.93 20.42 5.75
C LEU A 134 -2.02 21.30 4.88
N GLN A 135 -2.59 22.27 4.19
CA GLN A 135 -1.85 23.37 3.62
C GLN A 135 -1.37 24.28 4.77
N PRO A 136 -0.12 24.75 4.87
CA PRO A 136 0.97 24.65 3.89
C PRO A 136 1.86 23.40 4.01
N GLU A 137 1.74 22.60 5.09
CA GLU A 137 2.65 21.47 5.35
C GLU A 137 2.64 20.44 4.23
N HIS A 138 1.46 20.15 3.66
CA HIS A 138 1.35 19.29 2.48
C HIS A 138 2.11 19.87 1.28
N ASP A 139 1.92 21.16 1.00
CA ASP A 139 2.52 21.84 -0.14
C ASP A 139 4.04 21.92 -0.02
N GLU A 140 4.55 22.02 1.21
CA GLU A 140 5.97 21.95 1.49
C GLU A 140 6.53 20.54 1.26
N ARG A 141 5.84 19.50 1.76
CA ARG A 141 6.29 18.12 1.70
C ARG A 141 6.15 17.52 0.28
N ARG A 142 5.07 17.82 -0.44
CA ARG A 142 4.72 17.19 -1.71
C ARG A 142 4.82 18.12 -2.93
N LYS A 143 5.85 18.97 -2.97
CA LYS A 143 6.09 19.85 -4.11
C LYS A 143 6.26 19.08 -5.42
N PRO A 144 5.66 19.55 -6.54
CA PRO A 144 4.77 20.71 -6.71
C PRO A 144 3.27 20.37 -6.68
N ALA A 145 2.81 19.29 -6.07
CA ALA A 145 1.40 18.93 -5.95
C ALA A 145 0.76 19.67 -4.78
N THR A 146 0.20 20.84 -5.03
CA THR A 146 -0.45 21.68 -4.02
C THR A 146 -1.92 21.31 -3.79
N TYR A 147 -2.45 21.68 -2.64
CA TYR A 147 -3.87 21.46 -2.30
C TYR A 147 -4.83 21.99 -3.37
N ASP A 148 -4.64 23.23 -3.84
CA ASP A 148 -5.53 23.83 -4.83
C ASP A 148 -5.59 23.05 -6.14
N ARG A 149 -4.44 22.53 -6.57
CA ARG A 149 -4.37 21.66 -7.74
C ARG A 149 -5.05 20.32 -7.49
N ILE A 150 -4.79 19.71 -6.32
CA ILE A 150 -5.39 18.42 -5.96
C ILE A 150 -6.91 18.54 -5.90
N LEU A 151 -7.45 19.58 -5.24
CA LEU A 151 -8.88 19.80 -5.14
C LEU A 151 -9.55 19.94 -6.52
N LYS A 152 -8.90 20.63 -7.48
CA LYS A 152 -9.38 20.70 -8.88
C LYS A 152 -9.30 19.34 -9.57
N ASN A 153 -8.21 18.59 -9.35
CA ASN A 153 -7.92 17.36 -10.06
C ASN A 153 -8.77 16.17 -9.60
N ILE A 154 -9.32 16.21 -8.38
CA ILE A 154 -10.22 15.17 -7.84
C ILE A 154 -11.70 15.52 -8.00
N ALA A 155 -12.02 16.70 -8.52
CA ALA A 155 -13.41 17.14 -8.71
C ALA A 155 -14.22 16.13 -9.56
N GLY A 156 -15.41 15.80 -9.11
CA GLY A 156 -16.29 14.82 -9.77
C GLY A 156 -15.97 13.36 -9.45
N HIS A 157 -14.93 13.09 -8.65
CA HIS A 157 -14.57 11.74 -8.19
C HIS A 157 -14.96 11.49 -6.74
N ARG A 158 -14.91 10.21 -6.35
CA ARG A 158 -14.99 9.75 -4.96
C ARG A 158 -13.70 9.04 -4.61
N VAL A 159 -12.79 9.75 -3.96
CA VAL A 159 -11.44 9.28 -3.66
C VAL A 159 -11.28 8.82 -2.21
N ILE A 160 -10.31 7.98 -1.98
CA ILE A 160 -9.79 7.68 -0.65
C ILE A 160 -8.64 8.65 -0.40
N VAL A 161 -8.72 9.46 0.63
CA VAL A 161 -7.58 10.26 1.10
C VAL A 161 -6.70 9.38 1.96
N HIS A 162 -5.41 9.32 1.63
CA HIS A 162 -4.42 8.61 2.43
C HIS A 162 -3.38 9.61 2.97
N CYS A 163 -3.26 9.67 4.29
CA CYS A 163 -2.30 10.50 4.98
C CYS A 163 -1.27 9.63 5.70
N THR A 164 0.01 9.99 5.53
CA THR A 164 1.10 9.42 6.34
C THR A 164 1.41 10.37 7.49
N ILE A 165 1.04 9.97 8.70
CA ILE A 165 1.34 10.71 9.93
C ILE A 165 2.85 10.71 10.15
N THR A 166 3.41 11.89 10.39
CA THR A 166 4.85 12.11 10.63
C THR A 166 5.09 12.73 11.99
N GLY A 167 6.34 12.68 12.48
CA GLY A 167 6.74 13.32 13.72
C GLY A 167 6.48 14.83 13.71
N GLN A 168 6.66 15.51 12.54
CA GLN A 168 6.38 16.95 12.43
C GLN A 168 4.91 17.26 12.70
N MET A 169 3.97 16.42 12.20
CA MET A 169 2.53 16.61 12.46
C MET A 169 2.19 16.48 13.94
N MET A 170 2.85 15.55 14.63
CA MET A 170 2.57 15.28 16.05
C MET A 170 3.09 16.35 17.01
N LYS A 171 3.96 17.25 16.55
CA LYS A 171 4.42 18.41 17.36
C LYS A 171 3.31 19.44 17.59
N ARG A 172 2.27 19.47 16.77
CA ARG A 172 1.13 20.37 16.90
C ARG A 172 -0.07 19.63 17.48
N ALA A 173 -0.46 19.99 18.70
CA ALA A 173 -1.63 19.41 19.36
C ALA A 173 -2.90 19.62 18.51
N GLY A 174 -3.74 18.60 18.39
CA GLY A 174 -4.99 18.67 17.63
C GLY A 174 -4.86 18.58 16.10
N TYR A 175 -3.65 18.45 15.56
CA TYR A 175 -3.41 18.47 14.10
C TYR A 175 -4.21 17.42 13.33
N LEU A 176 -4.31 16.21 13.85
CA LEU A 176 -5.07 15.15 13.18
C LEU A 176 -6.58 15.45 13.16
N GLU A 177 -7.09 16.15 14.16
CA GLU A 177 -8.48 16.57 14.19
C GLU A 177 -8.75 17.68 13.18
N GLU A 178 -7.87 18.69 13.10
CA GLU A 178 -7.95 19.73 12.07
C GLU A 178 -7.92 19.13 10.66
N PHE A 179 -7.07 18.13 10.43
CA PHE A 179 -7.04 17.38 9.17
C PHE A 179 -8.38 16.72 8.86
N MET A 180 -8.98 16.07 9.86
CA MET A 180 -10.29 15.45 9.72
C MET A 180 -11.41 16.45 9.50
N GLN A 181 -11.37 17.61 10.17
CA GLN A 181 -12.32 18.72 9.98
C GLN A 181 -12.28 19.27 8.56
N PHE A 182 -11.10 19.37 7.97
CA PHE A 182 -10.93 19.86 6.60
C PHE A 182 -11.37 18.85 5.55
N TRP A 183 -10.94 17.59 5.68
CA TRP A 183 -11.13 16.59 4.62
C TRP A 183 -12.44 15.81 4.73
N SER A 184 -12.94 15.56 5.93
CA SER A 184 -14.13 14.72 6.14
C SER A 184 -15.43 15.29 5.53
N PRO A 185 -15.72 16.60 5.55
CA PRO A 185 -16.97 17.14 4.99
C PRO A 185 -16.98 17.15 3.46
N ARG A 186 -15.84 17.01 2.78
CA ARG A 186 -15.75 17.14 1.33
C ARG A 186 -16.50 16.01 0.61
N PRO A 187 -17.33 16.34 -0.41
CA PRO A 187 -18.10 15.33 -1.14
C PRO A 187 -17.22 14.36 -1.94
N GLU A 188 -16.06 14.82 -2.41
CA GLU A 188 -15.09 13.98 -3.14
C GLU A 188 -14.46 12.92 -2.27
N VAL A 189 -14.47 13.08 -0.95
CA VAL A 189 -13.82 12.16 -0.02
C VAL A 189 -14.78 11.04 0.37
N LEU A 190 -14.47 9.84 -0.09
CA LEU A 190 -15.18 8.62 0.28
C LEU A 190 -14.76 8.11 1.65
N LYS A 191 -13.46 8.05 1.88
CA LYS A 191 -12.82 7.57 3.11
C LYS A 191 -11.50 8.27 3.33
N ILE A 192 -11.06 8.25 4.57
CA ILE A 192 -9.73 8.71 4.98
C ILE A 192 -9.01 7.53 5.63
N TRP A 193 -7.81 7.23 5.13
CA TRP A 193 -6.90 6.24 5.70
C TRP A 193 -5.66 6.94 6.23
N MET A 194 -5.21 6.49 7.37
CA MET A 194 -4.00 6.99 8.02
C MET A 194 -2.97 5.87 8.10
N SER A 195 -1.77 6.16 7.64
CA SER A 195 -0.56 5.38 7.93
C SER A 195 0.32 6.19 8.87
N MET A 196 1.33 5.57 9.45
CA MET A 196 2.41 6.27 10.14
C MET A 196 3.68 6.11 9.31
N PHE A 197 4.59 7.07 9.39
CA PHE A 197 5.86 6.97 8.69
C PHE A 197 6.61 5.71 9.12
N THR A 198 7.12 4.98 8.15
CA THR A 198 7.92 3.75 8.36
C THR A 198 9.34 4.04 7.89
N PRO A 199 10.33 4.17 8.78
CA PRO A 199 11.72 4.38 8.40
C PRO A 199 12.37 3.10 7.88
N GLN A 200 13.46 3.23 7.15
CA GLN A 200 14.42 2.15 7.00
C GLN A 200 15.19 1.96 8.31
N ARG A 201 15.73 0.77 8.53
CA ARG A 201 16.48 0.47 9.77
C ARG A 201 17.69 1.40 9.91
N GLY A 202 17.81 2.03 11.08
CA GLY A 202 18.85 3.01 11.35
C GLY A 202 18.62 4.40 10.78
N GLN A 203 17.50 4.67 10.09
CA GLN A 203 17.13 6.02 9.70
C GLN A 203 16.54 6.80 10.88
N GLU A 204 17.08 8.00 11.08
CA GLU A 204 16.55 9.00 12.01
C GLU A 204 16.23 10.30 11.24
N LEU A 205 14.99 10.37 10.78
CA LEU A 205 14.46 11.50 10.01
C LEU A 205 13.44 12.29 10.85
N PRO A 206 13.22 13.57 10.56
CA PRO A 206 12.18 14.37 11.22
C PRO A 206 10.76 13.77 11.06
N GLU A 207 10.56 12.95 10.04
CA GLU A 207 9.31 12.21 9.79
C GLU A 207 9.07 11.08 10.79
N CYS A 208 10.13 10.57 11.43
CA CYS A 208 10.02 9.48 12.39
C CYS A 208 9.22 9.90 13.62
N LEU A 209 8.30 9.04 14.05
CA LEU A 209 7.58 9.23 15.30
C LEU A 209 8.39 8.63 16.46
N THR A 210 8.48 9.36 17.55
CA THR A 210 8.90 8.80 18.84
C THR A 210 7.83 7.82 19.34
N PRO A 211 8.16 6.92 20.30
CA PRO A 211 7.17 6.04 20.92
C PRO A 211 5.97 6.80 21.53
N ALA A 212 6.22 7.96 22.14
CA ALA A 212 5.17 8.80 22.72
C ALA A 212 4.26 9.40 21.67
N GLU A 213 4.81 9.98 20.60
CA GLU A 213 4.04 10.52 19.47
C GLU A 213 3.24 9.43 18.76
N ARG A 214 3.81 8.22 18.63
CA ARG A 214 3.10 7.07 18.05
C ARG A 214 1.90 6.68 18.90
N GLN A 215 2.05 6.61 20.23
CA GLN A 215 0.95 6.30 21.14
C GLN A 215 -0.12 7.39 21.09
N GLN A 216 0.28 8.67 21.10
CA GLN A 216 -0.64 9.79 20.96
C GLN A 216 -1.43 9.72 19.65
N ALA A 217 -0.78 9.42 18.53
CA ALA A 217 -1.46 9.26 17.24
C ALA A 217 -2.51 8.12 17.29
N ILE A 218 -2.20 6.99 17.96
CA ILE A 218 -3.14 5.88 18.15
C ILE A 218 -4.35 6.34 18.94
N ASP A 219 -4.15 7.04 20.06
CA ASP A 219 -5.23 7.52 20.93
C ASP A 219 -6.10 8.55 20.21
N ASP A 220 -5.51 9.49 19.49
CA ASP A 220 -6.22 10.44 18.65
C ASP A 220 -7.05 9.72 17.57
N LEU A 221 -6.49 8.78 16.83
CA LEU A 221 -7.23 8.03 15.82
C LEU A 221 -8.39 7.24 16.43
N LEU A 222 -8.23 6.64 17.61
CA LEU A 222 -9.31 5.94 18.32
C LEU A 222 -10.43 6.88 18.76
N ARG A 223 -10.10 8.11 19.14
CA ARG A 223 -11.07 9.16 19.47
C ARG A 223 -11.76 9.67 18.19
N LEU A 224 -11.00 10.06 17.19
CA LEU A 224 -11.49 10.67 15.96
C LEU A 224 -12.39 9.75 15.13
N ARG A 225 -12.15 8.43 15.13
CA ARG A 225 -13.03 7.49 14.42
C ARG A 225 -14.46 7.46 14.92
N ARG A 226 -14.72 7.93 16.14
CA ARG A 226 -16.07 8.06 16.71
C ARG A 226 -16.77 9.33 16.24
N LEU A 227 -15.98 10.38 15.94
CA LEU A 227 -16.46 11.70 15.53
C LEU A 227 -16.59 11.81 14.00
N TYR A 228 -15.71 11.14 13.27
CA TYR A 228 -15.60 11.24 11.81
C TYR A 228 -15.83 9.88 11.14
N PRO A 229 -17.06 9.59 10.67
CA PRO A 229 -17.38 8.30 10.03
C PRO A 229 -16.54 7.99 8.78
N LYS A 230 -16.02 9.03 8.10
CA LYS A 230 -15.13 8.86 6.95
C LYS A 230 -13.72 8.38 7.33
N LEU A 231 -13.32 8.38 8.60
CA LEU A 231 -12.11 7.70 9.04
C LEU A 231 -12.31 6.19 8.90
N GLY A 232 -11.97 5.67 7.73
CA GLY A 232 -12.27 4.32 7.27
C GLY A 232 -11.38 3.24 7.89
N MET A 233 -11.00 3.39 9.17
CA MET A 233 -10.14 2.46 9.90
C MET A 233 -10.85 1.88 11.11
N GLY A 234 -10.85 0.54 11.21
CA GLY A 234 -11.39 -0.13 12.38
C GLY A 234 -10.53 0.08 13.62
N GLY A 235 -11.15 0.15 14.82
CA GLY A 235 -10.40 0.34 16.07
C GLY A 235 -9.37 -0.76 16.34
N ARG A 236 -9.61 -1.99 15.85
CA ARG A 236 -8.60 -3.07 15.92
C ARG A 236 -7.39 -2.73 15.04
N THR A 237 -7.61 -2.30 13.80
CA THR A 237 -6.54 -1.87 12.89
C THR A 237 -5.70 -0.75 13.48
N ILE A 238 -6.33 0.25 14.12
CA ILE A 238 -5.63 1.35 14.76
C ILE A 238 -4.76 0.86 15.92
N ARG A 239 -5.26 -0.07 16.74
CA ARG A 239 -4.47 -0.63 17.87
C ARG A 239 -3.27 -1.45 17.40
N GLU A 240 -3.28 -2.02 16.19
CA GLU A 240 -2.12 -2.76 15.67
C GLU A 240 -0.91 -1.87 15.41
N PHE A 241 -1.07 -0.56 15.30
CA PHE A 241 0.07 0.34 15.27
C PHE A 241 0.93 0.29 16.55
N ALA A 242 0.37 -0.11 17.68
CA ALA A 242 1.14 -0.31 18.92
C ALA A 242 1.99 -1.59 18.92
N ARG A 243 1.65 -2.56 18.05
CA ARG A 243 2.33 -3.86 17.98
C ARG A 243 2.44 -4.35 16.53
N PRO A 244 3.20 -3.65 15.69
CA PRO A 244 3.39 -4.08 14.31
C PRO A 244 4.09 -5.44 14.24
N PRO A 245 4.02 -6.16 13.10
CA PRO A 245 4.76 -7.42 12.95
C PRO A 245 6.25 -7.21 13.16
N ALA A 246 6.91 -8.10 13.89
CA ALA A 246 8.32 -7.96 14.20
C ALA A 246 9.23 -8.13 12.97
N SER A 247 8.73 -8.82 11.94
CA SER A 247 9.49 -9.10 10.73
C SER A 247 8.57 -9.25 9.51
N PRO A 248 9.12 -9.17 8.29
CA PRO A 248 8.37 -9.47 7.06
C PRO A 248 7.82 -10.91 7.04
N ALA A 249 8.46 -11.85 7.72
CA ALA A 249 8.02 -13.25 7.79
C ALA A 249 6.69 -13.39 8.56
N GLU A 250 6.47 -12.55 9.56
CA GLU A 250 5.24 -12.51 10.36
C GLU A 250 4.15 -11.61 9.76
N CYS A 251 4.53 -10.74 8.84
CA CYS A 251 3.64 -9.78 8.23
C CYS A 251 2.77 -10.43 7.15
N LEU A 252 1.47 -10.61 7.40
CA LEU A 252 0.57 -11.18 6.40
C LEU A 252 0.53 -10.35 5.11
N PHE A 253 0.67 -9.04 5.19
CA PHE A 253 0.73 -8.21 3.99
C PHE A 253 1.93 -8.58 3.13
N ALA A 254 3.14 -8.66 3.71
CA ALA A 254 4.35 -9.06 2.99
C ALA A 254 4.26 -10.50 2.44
N GLN A 255 3.61 -11.40 3.17
CA GLN A 255 3.48 -12.82 2.79
C GLN A 255 2.39 -13.06 1.72
N THR A 256 1.38 -12.20 1.61
CA THR A 256 0.23 -12.39 0.72
C THR A 256 0.21 -11.43 -0.48
N THR A 257 1.15 -10.49 -0.54
CA THR A 257 1.26 -9.50 -1.62
C THR A 257 2.56 -9.69 -2.39
N GLN A 258 2.46 -9.81 -3.71
CA GLN A 258 3.62 -9.76 -4.59
C GLN A 258 3.85 -8.32 -5.04
N THR A 259 5.03 -7.76 -4.76
CA THR A 259 5.40 -6.43 -5.21
C THR A 259 6.39 -6.51 -6.35
N LEU A 260 6.11 -5.80 -7.45
CA LEU A 260 6.92 -5.76 -8.67
C LEU A 260 7.25 -4.31 -9.02
N SER A 261 8.45 -4.10 -9.52
CA SER A 261 8.89 -2.78 -9.98
C SER A 261 8.54 -2.51 -11.46
N ALA A 262 8.88 -1.34 -11.94
CA ALA A 262 8.47 -0.76 -13.22
C ALA A 262 8.93 -1.50 -14.48
N ASP A 263 9.86 -2.44 -14.36
CA ASP A 263 10.23 -3.39 -15.41
C ASP A 263 9.28 -4.60 -15.50
N LEU A 264 8.33 -4.71 -14.57
CA LEU A 264 7.36 -5.82 -14.41
C LEU A 264 8.00 -7.19 -14.14
N LYS A 265 9.26 -7.22 -13.73
CA LYS A 265 10.06 -8.43 -13.49
C LYS A 265 10.73 -8.42 -12.13
N THR A 266 11.38 -7.32 -11.80
CA THR A 266 12.11 -7.17 -10.53
C THR A 266 11.16 -7.11 -9.36
N ARG A 267 11.35 -8.00 -8.39
CA ARG A 267 10.57 -7.99 -7.16
C ARG A 267 11.12 -6.95 -6.20
N ILE A 268 10.22 -6.24 -5.57
CA ILE A 268 10.53 -5.37 -4.45
C ILE A 268 10.41 -6.19 -3.17
N THR A 269 11.48 -6.25 -2.40
CA THR A 269 11.57 -7.06 -1.18
C THR A 269 12.09 -6.20 -0.02
N PRO A 270 11.72 -6.51 1.21
CA PRO A 270 10.90 -7.64 1.66
C PRO A 270 9.38 -7.38 1.55
N CYS A 271 8.97 -6.14 1.32
CA CYS A 271 7.57 -5.71 1.11
C CYS A 271 7.55 -4.49 0.19
N GLN A 272 6.41 -3.80 0.08
CA GLN A 272 6.27 -2.62 -0.79
C GLN A 272 7.22 -1.45 -0.47
N PHE A 273 7.75 -1.37 0.74
CA PHE A 273 8.73 -0.33 1.09
C PHE A 273 10.13 -0.63 0.52
N GLY A 274 10.41 -1.90 0.22
CA GLY A 274 11.75 -2.31 -0.23
C GLY A 274 12.82 -2.12 0.84
N GLY A 275 14.07 -2.31 0.45
CA GLY A 275 15.21 -2.08 1.33
C GLY A 275 15.22 -2.91 2.61
N ASP A 276 15.49 -2.26 3.72
CA ASP A 276 15.46 -2.84 5.08
C ASP A 276 14.52 -2.03 6.00
N PRO A 277 13.20 -2.13 5.79
CA PRO A 277 12.24 -1.35 6.58
C PRO A 277 12.26 -1.78 8.04
N ASP A 278 12.24 -0.80 8.95
CA ASP A 278 12.13 -1.07 10.38
C ASP A 278 10.71 -1.56 10.72
N CYS A 279 10.54 -2.88 10.73
CA CYS A 279 9.26 -3.51 11.00
C CYS A 279 8.73 -3.18 12.41
N SER A 280 9.60 -2.94 13.40
CA SER A 280 9.20 -2.56 14.75
C SER A 280 8.54 -1.18 14.80
N ARG A 281 8.83 -0.33 13.82
CA ARG A 281 8.26 1.02 13.64
C ARG A 281 7.31 1.07 12.45
N CYS A 282 6.89 -0.09 11.89
CA CYS A 282 6.02 -0.14 10.73
C CYS A 282 4.71 0.63 10.96
N GLY A 283 4.39 1.51 10.03
CA GLY A 283 3.18 2.32 10.00
C GLY A 283 2.26 2.03 8.82
N CYS A 284 2.49 0.94 8.08
CA CYS A 284 1.67 0.58 6.92
C CYS A 284 0.24 0.20 7.32
N MET A 285 -0.74 1.01 6.93
CA MET A 285 -2.16 0.77 7.23
C MET A 285 -2.62 -0.60 6.68
N ALA A 286 -2.19 -0.99 5.49
CA ALA A 286 -2.56 -2.29 4.90
C ALA A 286 -2.00 -3.46 5.72
N SER A 287 -0.75 -3.35 6.21
CA SER A 287 -0.17 -4.32 7.13
C SER A 287 -0.97 -4.40 8.43
N MET A 288 -1.29 -3.24 9.05
CA MET A 288 -2.08 -3.19 10.29
C MET A 288 -3.49 -3.76 10.10
N ALA A 289 -4.12 -3.51 8.95
CA ALA A 289 -5.44 -4.06 8.65
C ALA A 289 -5.43 -5.59 8.56
N LEU A 290 -4.41 -6.17 7.93
CA LEU A 290 -4.24 -7.63 7.85
C LEU A 290 -3.82 -8.22 9.20
N GLN A 291 -2.99 -7.51 9.97
CA GLN A 291 -2.60 -7.94 11.32
C GLN A 291 -3.80 -7.99 12.27
N ALA A 292 -4.70 -7.02 12.19
CA ALA A 292 -5.95 -7.03 12.95
C ALA A 292 -6.86 -8.22 12.61
N VAL A 293 -6.76 -8.77 11.42
CA VAL A 293 -7.42 -10.03 11.05
C VAL A 293 -6.60 -11.22 11.55
N ALA A 294 -5.28 -11.17 11.42
CA ALA A 294 -4.37 -12.23 11.82
C ALA A 294 -4.49 -12.58 13.31
N HIS A 295 -4.66 -11.57 14.16
CA HIS A 295 -4.78 -11.75 15.62
C HIS A 295 -6.16 -12.26 16.09
N ARG A 296 -7.12 -12.46 15.18
CA ARG A 296 -8.39 -13.08 15.57
C ARG A 296 -8.20 -14.57 15.79
N GLU A 297 -8.70 -15.05 16.91
CA GLU A 297 -8.79 -16.48 17.19
C GLU A 297 -9.94 -17.13 16.43
N VAL A 298 -9.69 -18.32 15.89
CA VAL A 298 -10.69 -19.23 15.31
C VAL A 298 -11.01 -20.37 16.28
N ALA A 299 -10.07 -20.66 17.19
CA ALA A 299 -10.21 -21.56 18.32
C ALA A 299 -9.20 -21.14 19.41
N PRO A 300 -9.33 -21.59 20.66
CA PRO A 300 -8.40 -21.25 21.74
C PRO A 300 -6.95 -21.46 21.33
N GLY A 301 -6.14 -20.39 21.34
CA GLY A 301 -4.73 -20.40 20.96
C GLY A 301 -4.42 -20.54 19.45
N ILE A 302 -5.44 -20.63 18.59
CA ILE A 302 -5.29 -20.73 17.14
C ILE A 302 -5.79 -19.45 16.49
N THR A 303 -4.88 -18.63 15.98
CA THR A 303 -5.23 -17.38 15.29
C THR A 303 -5.34 -17.57 13.78
N ILE A 304 -6.11 -16.69 13.11
CA ILE A 304 -6.21 -16.65 11.65
C ILE A 304 -4.81 -16.51 11.02
N GLY A 305 -3.92 -15.73 11.63
CA GLY A 305 -2.55 -15.54 11.16
C GLY A 305 -1.75 -16.84 11.12
N LYS A 306 -1.78 -17.63 12.21
CA LYS A 306 -1.13 -18.94 12.23
C LYS A 306 -1.65 -19.87 11.13
N VAL A 307 -2.97 -19.93 10.98
CA VAL A 307 -3.60 -20.77 9.93
C VAL A 307 -3.22 -20.26 8.53
N ALA A 308 -3.20 -18.95 8.31
CA ALA A 308 -2.81 -18.35 7.03
C ALA A 308 -1.35 -18.66 6.67
N LEU A 309 -0.42 -18.54 7.62
CA LEU A 309 1.00 -18.84 7.39
C LEU A 309 1.24 -20.31 7.09
N ILE A 310 0.56 -21.23 7.80
CA ILE A 310 0.58 -22.67 7.49
C ILE A 310 0.04 -22.92 6.08
N SER A 311 -1.10 -22.30 5.74
CA SER A 311 -1.72 -22.43 4.42
C SER A 311 -0.81 -21.91 3.30
N LEU A 312 -0.06 -20.83 3.53
CA LEU A 312 0.96 -20.33 2.61
C LEU A 312 2.10 -21.36 2.42
N GLY A 313 2.53 -22.02 3.49
CA GLY A 313 3.51 -23.11 3.44
C GLY A 313 3.02 -24.26 2.53
N VAL A 314 1.78 -24.73 2.76
CA VAL A 314 1.13 -25.76 1.92
C VAL A 314 1.05 -25.30 0.46
N GLY A 315 0.59 -24.07 0.21
CA GLY A 315 0.48 -23.53 -1.15
C GLY A 315 1.84 -23.45 -1.86
N ARG A 316 2.91 -23.08 -1.16
CA ARG A 316 4.28 -23.08 -1.70
C ARG A 316 4.72 -24.49 -2.11
N THR A 317 4.41 -25.49 -1.32
CA THR A 317 4.68 -26.89 -1.66
C THR A 317 3.88 -27.33 -2.89
N VAL A 318 2.57 -27.06 -2.91
CA VAL A 318 1.70 -27.36 -4.08
C VAL A 318 2.22 -26.70 -5.35
N SER A 319 2.71 -25.46 -5.26
CA SER A 319 3.22 -24.73 -6.43
C SER A 319 4.49 -25.34 -7.05
N ARG A 320 5.28 -26.13 -6.27
CA ARG A 320 6.48 -26.82 -6.77
C ARG A 320 6.14 -27.99 -7.69
N PHE A 321 4.96 -28.58 -7.51
CA PHE A 321 4.50 -29.73 -8.31
C PHE A 321 3.67 -29.33 -9.54
N ARG A 322 3.45 -28.03 -9.77
CA ARG A 322 2.74 -27.57 -10.97
C ARG A 322 3.70 -27.46 -12.16
N PRO A 323 3.27 -27.90 -13.36
CA PRO A 323 4.08 -27.71 -14.58
C PRO A 323 4.36 -26.22 -14.76
N SER A 324 5.61 -25.93 -15.08
CA SER A 324 6.28 -24.67 -15.37
C SER A 324 5.40 -23.42 -15.54
N GLY A 325 5.50 -22.48 -14.61
CA GLY A 325 5.01 -21.12 -14.79
C GLY A 325 4.81 -20.28 -13.51
N ILE A 326 4.56 -20.88 -12.36
CA ILE A 326 4.25 -20.13 -11.14
C ILE A 326 5.13 -20.64 -9.99
N ARG A 327 6.38 -20.22 -9.97
CA ARG A 327 7.19 -20.33 -8.75
C ARG A 327 6.91 -19.10 -7.90
N VAL A 328 6.20 -19.29 -6.79
CA VAL A 328 6.14 -18.29 -5.71
C VAL A 328 7.47 -18.39 -4.97
N ALA A 329 8.44 -17.54 -5.32
CA ALA A 329 9.67 -17.46 -4.57
C ALA A 329 9.32 -16.96 -3.13
N PRO A 330 9.97 -17.45 -2.07
CA PRO A 330 9.77 -16.94 -0.74
C PRO A 330 10.17 -15.45 -0.70
N ASN A 331 9.36 -14.63 0.01
CA ASN A 331 9.63 -13.21 0.24
C ASN A 331 10.76 -12.98 1.26
N ALA A 332 11.48 -14.02 1.64
CA ALA A 332 12.53 -13.94 2.63
C ALA A 332 13.87 -14.25 1.95
N ALA A 333 14.62 -13.23 1.58
CA ALA A 333 16.02 -13.27 1.87
C ALA A 333 16.13 -13.09 3.40
N VAL A 334 16.30 -14.18 4.12
CA VAL A 334 16.86 -14.13 5.48
C VAL A 334 18.24 -13.51 5.28
N ILE A 335 18.39 -12.25 5.66
CA ILE A 335 19.71 -11.65 5.78
C ILE A 335 20.33 -12.40 6.96
N PRO A 336 21.44 -13.16 6.78
CA PRO A 336 22.11 -13.78 7.91
C PRO A 336 22.59 -12.66 8.82
N ASP A 337 22.33 -12.79 10.12
CA ASP A 337 22.92 -11.97 11.17
C ASP A 337 24.42 -11.87 10.90
N ARG A 338 24.89 -10.68 10.58
CA ARG A 338 26.31 -10.36 10.63
C ARG A 338 26.64 -10.06 12.06
N THR A 339 27.18 -11.06 12.76
CA THR A 339 27.96 -10.88 13.99
C THR A 339 29.11 -9.90 13.77
#